data_4cbbda339e0703960a4c6a6bba010488
#
_entry.id   4cbbda339e0703960a4c6a6bba010488
#
_cell.length_a   1.000
_cell.length_b   1.000
_cell.length_c   1.000
_cell.angle_alpha   90.00
_cell.angle_beta   90.00
_cell.angle_gamma   90.00
#
_symmetry.space_group_name_H-M   'P 1'
#
loop_
_entity.id
_entity.type
_entity.pdbx_description
1 polymer ?
#
loop_
_entity_poly.entity_id
_entity_poly.type
_entity_poly.pdbx_seq_one_letter_code
_entity_poly.pdbx_strand_id
1 'polypeptide(L)'
;MIETPPLVDQYCHGVLRTELGLGTFEAQLIRSAGPPAAGTTFFDTQTGFAVRRWCPPLLGLEPHCAPARYLARRRELGVVESGRRLLRGSGVAAYLVDTGVPGDLTVPKELALAGDADAFEVVRLELLAEQVADTSGTVPAFLANLAEAVHHAAAGAVAFTCGADAGYPAVLGRAPEPPGPGEVRAAAGRWLARRVKGGAVRDPVLLRHLLWSAVATGLPLQLHTGAGAGEPGQRPEQADPALLTEFVRATAGLGTRLVLLGGYPYHRHAAQLAAAFPHVHADLGAALGQSGARAAGVLAEVLELAPFGKLLFSSGGRRLPELHAVGALVFREALGRVLGGWVGEGAWSWRDAERVAAMVAAGNARRVYRLDERG
;
A
#
# COMPACT_ATOMS: atom_id res chain seq x y z
N MET A 1 -3.02 25.03 -13.95
CA MET A 1 -3.20 23.87 -13.04
C MET A 1 -1.83 23.32 -12.70
N ILE A 2 -1.53 23.01 -11.45
CA ILE A 2 -0.25 22.40 -11.07
C ILE A 2 -0.19 21.02 -11.70
N GLU A 3 0.83 20.79 -12.52
CA GLU A 3 1.05 19.51 -13.18
C GLU A 3 1.88 18.59 -12.29
N THR A 4 1.53 17.30 -12.28
CA THR A 4 2.32 16.28 -11.62
C THR A 4 3.13 15.51 -12.66
N PRO A 5 4.39 15.18 -12.42
CA PRO A 5 5.13 14.26 -13.28
C PRO A 5 4.48 12.87 -13.28
N PRO A 6 4.94 11.93 -14.12
CA PRO A 6 4.56 10.53 -14.00
C PRO A 6 4.76 10.02 -12.59
N LEU A 7 3.78 9.27 -12.06
CA LEU A 7 3.75 8.85 -10.66
C LEU A 7 4.65 7.63 -10.42
N VAL A 8 5.18 7.53 -9.19
CA VAL A 8 5.69 6.27 -8.64
C VAL A 8 4.69 5.76 -7.62
N ASP A 9 3.99 4.69 -7.96
CA ASP A 9 3.05 4.00 -7.08
C ASP A 9 3.85 3.09 -6.13
N GLN A 10 4.19 3.61 -4.96
CA GLN A 10 5.11 2.94 -4.05
C GLN A 10 4.50 1.77 -3.27
N TYR A 11 3.19 1.52 -3.41
CA TYR A 11 2.51 0.36 -2.85
C TYR A 11 1.22 0.03 -3.61
N CYS A 12 1.23 -1.10 -4.28
CA CYS A 12 0.08 -1.69 -4.94
C CYS A 12 0.20 -3.22 -5.01
N HIS A 13 -0.77 -3.87 -5.65
CA HIS A 13 -0.78 -5.32 -5.88
C HIS A 13 -1.06 -5.61 -7.35
N GLY A 14 -0.91 -6.87 -7.75
CA GLY A 14 -1.33 -7.34 -9.06
C GLY A 14 -2.84 -7.22 -9.30
N VAL A 15 -3.24 -7.28 -10.58
CA VAL A 15 -4.63 -7.28 -11.01
C VAL A 15 -5.08 -8.68 -11.41
N LEU A 16 -6.38 -8.96 -11.29
CA LEU A 16 -6.97 -10.24 -11.67
C LEU A 16 -6.84 -10.49 -13.18
N ARG A 17 -6.51 -11.72 -13.54
CA ARG A 17 -6.44 -12.19 -14.93
C ARG A 17 -7.81 -12.63 -15.49
N THR A 18 -8.83 -12.69 -14.64
CA THR A 18 -10.17 -13.19 -14.98
C THR A 18 -11.20 -12.06 -15.05
N GLU A 19 -12.17 -12.20 -15.95
CA GLU A 19 -13.32 -11.31 -16.04
C GLU A 19 -14.26 -11.53 -14.85
N LEU A 20 -14.86 -10.43 -14.36
CA LEU A 20 -15.76 -10.45 -13.22
C LEU A 20 -17.20 -10.09 -13.63
N GLY A 21 -18.16 -10.79 -13.04
CA GLY A 21 -19.56 -10.35 -13.07
C GLY A 21 -19.80 -9.13 -12.18
N LEU A 22 -20.97 -8.50 -12.31
CA LEU A 22 -21.31 -7.26 -11.58
C LEU A 22 -21.10 -7.41 -10.06
N GLY A 23 -21.70 -8.43 -9.45
CA GLY A 23 -21.59 -8.63 -7.99
C GLY A 23 -20.19 -8.94 -7.50
N THR A 24 -19.41 -9.74 -8.26
CA THR A 24 -18.02 -10.05 -7.92
C THR A 24 -17.10 -8.85 -8.15
N PHE A 25 -17.38 -8.00 -9.13
CA PHE A 25 -16.66 -6.76 -9.36
C PHE A 25 -16.88 -5.76 -8.22
N GLU A 26 -18.13 -5.46 -7.88
CA GLU A 26 -18.42 -4.49 -6.82
C GLU A 26 -17.92 -4.92 -5.45
N ALA A 27 -17.87 -6.22 -5.15
CA ALA A 27 -17.28 -6.76 -3.94
C ALA A 27 -15.76 -6.51 -3.82
N GLN A 28 -15.07 -6.13 -4.92
CA GLN A 28 -13.66 -5.74 -4.89
C GLN A 28 -13.46 -4.23 -4.62
N LEU A 29 -14.51 -3.41 -4.71
CA LEU A 29 -14.41 -1.96 -4.54
C LEU A 29 -14.06 -1.55 -3.11
N ILE A 30 -14.58 -2.29 -2.13
CA ILE A 30 -14.31 -2.05 -0.71
C ILE A 30 -14.01 -3.36 0.02
N ARG A 31 -13.36 -3.28 1.18
CA ARG A 31 -13.26 -4.41 2.10
C ARG A 31 -14.50 -4.42 3.00
N SER A 32 -15.34 -5.44 2.88
CA SER A 32 -16.54 -5.61 3.70
C SER A 32 -16.65 -7.05 4.19
N ALA A 33 -17.14 -7.23 5.41
CA ALA A 33 -17.45 -8.54 5.99
C ALA A 33 -18.77 -9.15 5.46
N GLY A 34 -19.58 -8.36 4.74
CA GLY A 34 -20.89 -8.78 4.26
C GLY A 34 -21.33 -8.01 3.03
N PRO A 35 -22.56 -8.28 2.55
CA PRO A 35 -23.14 -7.58 1.40
C PRO A 35 -23.41 -6.10 1.72
N PRO A 36 -23.67 -5.27 0.70
CA PRO A 36 -24.12 -3.90 0.90
C PRO A 36 -25.49 -3.87 1.59
N ALA A 37 -25.86 -2.71 2.14
CA ALA A 37 -27.16 -2.52 2.75
C ALA A 37 -28.30 -2.78 1.74
N ALA A 38 -29.46 -3.25 2.21
CA ALA A 38 -30.59 -3.56 1.37
C ALA A 38 -30.98 -2.36 0.49
N GLY A 39 -31.15 -2.59 -0.81
CA GLY A 39 -31.49 -1.55 -1.80
C GLY A 39 -30.31 -0.68 -2.25
N THR A 40 -29.08 -1.00 -1.84
CA THR A 40 -27.84 -0.30 -2.24
C THR A 40 -26.84 -1.25 -2.89
N THR A 41 -25.72 -0.70 -3.38
CA THR A 41 -24.59 -1.46 -3.92
C THR A 41 -23.28 -0.91 -3.38
N PHE A 42 -22.15 -1.61 -3.56
CA PHE A 42 -20.84 -1.07 -3.22
C PHE A 42 -20.39 0.07 -4.14
N PHE A 43 -21.12 0.32 -5.24
CA PHE A 43 -20.95 1.57 -6.01
C PHE A 43 -21.47 2.80 -5.27
N ASP A 44 -22.31 2.65 -4.24
CA ASP A 44 -22.82 3.74 -3.40
C ASP A 44 -21.81 4.08 -2.28
N THR A 45 -20.55 4.21 -2.65
CA THR A 45 -19.40 4.57 -1.80
C THR A 45 -18.55 5.62 -2.48
N GLN A 46 -17.66 6.28 -1.73
CA GLN A 46 -16.70 7.23 -2.30
C GLN A 46 -15.82 6.58 -3.39
N THR A 47 -15.33 5.37 -3.14
CA THR A 47 -14.59 4.59 -4.13
C THR A 47 -15.44 4.25 -5.35
N GLY A 48 -16.68 3.80 -5.14
CA GLY A 48 -17.60 3.46 -6.22
C GLY A 48 -17.92 4.67 -7.12
N PHE A 49 -18.16 5.84 -6.53
CA PHE A 49 -18.36 7.07 -7.30
C PHE A 49 -17.10 7.53 -8.03
N ALA A 50 -15.93 7.36 -7.41
CA ALA A 50 -14.66 7.65 -8.08
C ALA A 50 -14.41 6.73 -9.29
N VAL A 51 -14.70 5.42 -9.16
CA VAL A 51 -14.64 4.47 -10.29
C VAL A 51 -15.58 4.92 -11.41
N ARG A 52 -16.83 5.27 -11.09
CA ARG A 52 -17.82 5.75 -12.07
C ARG A 52 -17.43 7.07 -12.73
N ARG A 53 -16.68 7.91 -12.04
CA ARG A 53 -16.19 9.18 -12.60
C ARG A 53 -15.00 8.98 -13.54
N TRP A 54 -13.99 8.23 -13.09
CA TRP A 54 -12.66 8.21 -13.72
C TRP A 54 -12.45 7.08 -14.71
N CYS A 55 -13.03 5.89 -14.47
CA CYS A 55 -12.72 4.73 -15.30
C CYS A 55 -13.48 4.68 -16.64
N PRO A 56 -14.77 5.08 -16.74
CA PRO A 56 -15.49 5.02 -18.01
C PRO A 56 -14.81 5.79 -19.15
N PRO A 57 -14.30 7.03 -18.98
CA PRO A 57 -13.60 7.75 -20.04
C PRO A 57 -12.39 7.01 -20.59
N LEU A 58 -11.65 6.27 -19.75
CA LEU A 58 -10.50 5.48 -20.16
C LEU A 58 -10.90 4.28 -21.06
N LEU A 59 -12.15 3.86 -21.00
CA LEU A 59 -12.72 2.80 -21.85
C LEU A 59 -13.60 3.34 -22.99
N GLY A 60 -13.65 4.67 -23.19
CA GLY A 60 -14.41 5.31 -24.25
C GLY A 60 -15.91 5.47 -23.94
N LEU A 61 -16.26 5.61 -22.66
CA LEU A 61 -17.62 5.87 -22.18
C LEU A 61 -17.69 7.25 -21.50
N GLU A 62 -18.89 7.78 -21.36
CA GLU A 62 -19.12 9.00 -20.57
C GLU A 62 -18.90 8.75 -19.07
N PRO A 63 -18.41 9.75 -18.31
CA PRO A 63 -18.35 9.68 -16.87
C PRO A 63 -19.73 9.37 -16.26
N HIS A 64 -19.73 8.66 -15.14
CA HIS A 64 -20.93 8.31 -14.38
C HIS A 64 -21.94 7.43 -15.12
N CYS A 65 -21.56 6.78 -16.23
CA CYS A 65 -22.45 5.80 -16.88
C CYS A 65 -22.88 4.69 -15.88
N ALA A 66 -23.99 4.01 -16.20
CA ALA A 66 -24.50 2.93 -15.34
C ALA A 66 -23.44 1.82 -15.19
N PRO A 67 -23.26 1.23 -13.98
CA PRO A 67 -22.31 0.15 -13.75
C PRO A 67 -22.44 -1.03 -14.72
N ALA A 68 -23.67 -1.41 -15.05
CA ALA A 68 -23.93 -2.49 -16.01
C ALA A 68 -23.37 -2.17 -17.41
N ARG A 69 -23.49 -0.92 -17.88
CA ARG A 69 -22.93 -0.46 -19.17
C ARG A 69 -21.40 -0.44 -19.13
N TYR A 70 -20.83 0.02 -18.03
CA TYR A 70 -19.38 0.00 -17.83
C TYR A 70 -18.82 -1.42 -17.92
N LEU A 71 -19.41 -2.38 -17.20
CA LEU A 71 -18.98 -3.77 -17.20
C LEU A 71 -19.23 -4.48 -18.55
N ALA A 72 -20.31 -4.14 -19.26
CA ALA A 72 -20.51 -4.62 -20.63
C ALA A 72 -19.35 -4.18 -21.54
N ARG A 73 -18.98 -2.89 -21.50
CA ARG A 73 -17.84 -2.36 -22.26
C ARG A 73 -16.50 -2.99 -21.87
N ARG A 74 -16.28 -3.19 -20.57
CA ARG A 74 -15.09 -3.88 -20.05
C ARG A 74 -14.98 -5.30 -20.63
N ARG A 75 -16.09 -6.03 -20.67
CA ARG A 75 -16.18 -7.39 -21.22
C ARG A 75 -15.96 -7.41 -22.75
N GLU A 76 -16.49 -6.42 -23.50
CA GLU A 76 -16.25 -6.29 -24.94
C GLU A 76 -14.76 -6.10 -25.25
N LEU A 77 -14.05 -5.32 -24.45
CA LEU A 77 -12.61 -5.09 -24.60
C LEU A 77 -11.79 -6.32 -24.15
N GLY A 78 -12.31 -7.11 -23.22
CA GLY A 78 -11.61 -8.17 -22.55
C GLY A 78 -10.67 -7.67 -21.44
N VAL A 79 -10.26 -8.59 -20.56
CA VAL A 79 -9.46 -8.30 -19.34
C VAL A 79 -8.15 -7.59 -19.67
N VAL A 80 -7.43 -8.06 -20.70
CA VAL A 80 -6.09 -7.56 -21.03
C VAL A 80 -6.17 -6.12 -21.56
N GLU A 81 -7.06 -5.83 -22.50
CA GLU A 81 -7.14 -4.50 -23.12
C GLU A 81 -7.77 -3.48 -22.17
N SER A 82 -8.81 -3.85 -21.43
CA SER A 82 -9.40 -2.97 -20.41
C SER A 82 -8.38 -2.66 -19.30
N GLY A 83 -7.65 -3.67 -18.81
CA GLY A 83 -6.57 -3.50 -17.84
C GLY A 83 -5.48 -2.56 -18.35
N ARG A 84 -5.02 -2.75 -19.58
CA ARG A 84 -4.00 -1.90 -20.23
C ARG A 84 -4.45 -0.44 -20.30
N ARG A 85 -5.67 -0.16 -20.75
CA ARG A 85 -6.20 1.21 -20.86
C ARG A 85 -6.27 1.90 -19.50
N LEU A 86 -6.75 1.18 -18.47
CA LEU A 86 -6.87 1.70 -17.12
C LEU A 86 -5.49 1.97 -16.48
N LEU A 87 -4.56 1.02 -16.57
CA LEU A 87 -3.23 1.17 -15.99
C LEU A 87 -2.43 2.28 -16.68
N ARG A 88 -2.42 2.34 -18.02
CA ARG A 88 -1.77 3.44 -18.76
C ARG A 88 -2.43 4.78 -18.50
N GLY A 89 -3.77 4.81 -18.44
CA GLY A 89 -4.54 6.01 -18.11
C GLY A 89 -4.30 6.56 -16.71
N SER A 90 -3.71 5.78 -15.81
CA SER A 90 -3.27 6.23 -14.48
C SER A 90 -2.09 7.20 -14.54
N GLY A 91 -1.23 7.11 -15.58
CA GLY A 91 0.00 7.88 -15.69
C GLY A 91 1.07 7.51 -14.67
N VAL A 92 1.04 6.26 -14.17
CA VAL A 92 2.09 5.70 -13.29
C VAL A 92 3.25 5.23 -14.15
N ALA A 93 4.48 5.63 -13.81
CA ALA A 93 5.70 5.24 -14.49
C ALA A 93 6.46 4.11 -13.78
N ALA A 94 6.16 3.86 -12.50
CA ALA A 94 6.75 2.74 -11.77
C ALA A 94 5.80 2.24 -10.69
N TYR A 95 5.70 0.92 -10.57
CA TYR A 95 4.89 0.20 -9.58
C TYR A 95 5.80 -0.56 -8.59
N LEU A 96 5.58 -0.39 -7.29
CA LEU A 96 6.16 -1.25 -6.27
C LEU A 96 5.08 -2.22 -5.81
N VAL A 97 5.23 -3.49 -6.18
CA VAL A 97 4.16 -4.50 -6.15
C VAL A 97 4.36 -5.44 -4.98
N ASP A 98 3.45 -5.41 -4.01
CA ASP A 98 3.36 -6.44 -2.97
C ASP A 98 2.73 -7.71 -3.56
N THR A 99 3.54 -8.75 -3.68
CA THR A 99 3.15 -10.05 -4.25
C THR A 99 2.46 -10.97 -3.24
N GLY A 100 2.28 -10.53 -1.99
CA GLY A 100 1.74 -11.32 -0.88
C GLY A 100 0.21 -11.46 -0.81
N VAL A 101 -0.55 -10.96 -1.80
CA VAL A 101 -2.01 -11.14 -1.84
C VAL A 101 -2.36 -12.43 -2.59
N PRO A 102 -3.16 -13.34 -1.98
CA PRO A 102 -3.54 -14.57 -2.63
C PRO A 102 -4.50 -14.33 -3.80
N GLY A 103 -4.41 -15.18 -4.83
CA GLY A 103 -5.27 -15.17 -6.01
C GLY A 103 -4.48 -15.27 -7.31
N ASP A 104 -5.21 -15.42 -8.42
CA ASP A 104 -4.63 -15.37 -9.77
C ASP A 104 -4.43 -13.92 -10.21
N LEU A 105 -3.33 -13.33 -9.73
CA LEU A 105 -2.97 -11.94 -9.96
C LEU A 105 -1.76 -11.85 -10.90
N THR A 106 -1.68 -10.74 -11.63
CA THR A 106 -0.49 -10.42 -12.42
C THR A 106 0.73 -10.27 -11.53
N VAL A 107 1.85 -10.82 -11.97
CA VAL A 107 3.17 -10.59 -11.34
C VAL A 107 3.72 -9.21 -11.74
N PRO A 108 4.73 -8.67 -11.03
CA PRO A 108 5.28 -7.33 -11.32
C PRO A 108 5.59 -7.09 -12.81
N LYS A 109 6.25 -8.05 -13.46
CA LYS A 109 6.59 -7.94 -14.88
C LYS A 109 5.39 -7.81 -15.82
N GLU A 110 4.29 -8.52 -15.53
CA GLU A 110 3.05 -8.43 -16.31
C GLU A 110 2.34 -7.10 -16.08
N LEU A 111 2.36 -6.60 -14.83
CA LEU A 111 1.80 -5.29 -14.49
C LEU A 111 2.58 -4.17 -15.20
N ALA A 112 3.91 -4.26 -15.22
CA ALA A 112 4.80 -3.36 -15.93
C ALA A 112 4.43 -3.27 -17.43
N LEU A 113 4.32 -4.42 -18.09
CA LEU A 113 3.94 -4.49 -19.52
C LEU A 113 2.55 -3.93 -19.80
N ALA A 114 1.58 -4.20 -18.92
CA ALA A 114 0.22 -3.69 -19.06
C ALA A 114 0.16 -2.17 -18.86
N GLY A 115 0.91 -1.64 -17.89
CA GLY A 115 0.95 -0.22 -17.54
C GLY A 115 1.88 0.62 -18.41
N ASP A 116 2.79 -0.01 -19.20
CA ASP A 116 3.90 0.66 -19.89
C ASP A 116 4.79 1.42 -18.89
N ALA A 117 5.21 0.73 -17.84
CA ALA A 117 5.88 1.27 -16.68
C ALA A 117 6.94 0.29 -16.16
N ASP A 118 7.80 0.75 -15.26
CA ASP A 118 8.66 -0.15 -14.47
C ASP A 118 7.86 -0.84 -13.38
N ALA A 119 8.31 -2.01 -12.92
CA ALA A 119 7.76 -2.63 -11.73
C ALA A 119 8.84 -3.34 -10.90
N PHE A 120 8.71 -3.17 -9.59
CA PHE A 120 9.63 -3.70 -8.59
C PHE A 120 8.86 -4.52 -7.55
N GLU A 121 9.50 -5.54 -6.99
CA GLU A 121 8.87 -6.39 -5.99
C GLU A 121 9.01 -5.82 -4.57
N VAL A 122 7.91 -5.87 -3.84
CA VAL A 122 7.85 -5.70 -2.38
C VAL A 122 7.51 -7.05 -1.77
N VAL A 123 8.35 -7.53 -0.86
CA VAL A 123 8.19 -8.86 -0.25
C VAL A 123 7.43 -8.77 1.06
N ARG A 124 6.34 -9.55 1.16
CA ARG A 124 5.54 -9.66 2.39
C ARG A 124 6.18 -10.65 3.35
N LEU A 125 6.58 -10.17 4.52
CA LEU A 125 7.32 -10.94 5.52
C LEU A 125 6.56 -12.15 6.05
N GLU A 126 5.26 -11.99 6.32
CA GLU A 126 4.42 -13.06 6.86
C GLU A 126 4.31 -14.21 5.86
N LEU A 127 4.05 -13.88 4.58
CA LEU A 127 3.95 -14.89 3.53
C LEU A 127 5.27 -15.63 3.32
N LEU A 128 6.39 -14.90 3.36
CA LEU A 128 7.72 -15.50 3.27
C LEU A 128 7.94 -16.52 4.40
N ALA A 129 7.59 -16.15 5.64
CA ALA A 129 7.71 -17.05 6.78
C ALA A 129 6.78 -18.28 6.67
N GLU A 130 5.56 -18.08 6.16
CA GLU A 130 4.59 -19.15 5.93
C GLU A 130 5.10 -20.17 4.89
N GLN A 131 5.66 -19.68 3.79
CA GLN A 131 6.25 -20.51 2.73
C GLN A 131 7.46 -21.30 3.23
N VAL A 132 8.35 -20.67 3.99
CA VAL A 132 9.49 -21.31 4.61
C VAL A 132 9.04 -22.39 5.60
N ALA A 133 8.00 -22.12 6.39
CA ALA A 133 7.47 -23.09 7.35
C ALA A 133 6.84 -24.32 6.67
N ASP A 134 6.26 -24.17 5.46
CA ASP A 134 5.68 -25.27 4.71
C ASP A 134 6.73 -26.30 4.22
N THR A 135 7.98 -25.88 4.14
CA THR A 135 9.10 -26.70 3.68
C THR A 135 10.10 -27.07 4.79
N SER A 136 9.89 -26.58 6.02
CA SER A 136 10.81 -26.78 7.14
C SER A 136 10.28 -27.84 8.12
N GLY A 137 11.01 -28.92 8.32
CA GLY A 137 10.58 -30.03 9.18
C GLY A 137 10.81 -29.82 10.69
N THR A 138 11.65 -28.86 11.09
CA THR A 138 12.00 -28.62 12.50
C THR A 138 12.12 -27.14 12.81
N VAL A 139 12.00 -26.75 14.08
CA VAL A 139 12.17 -25.36 14.52
C VAL A 139 13.55 -24.77 14.16
N PRO A 140 14.67 -25.47 14.40
CA PRO A 140 15.98 -24.96 14.00
C PRO A 140 16.11 -24.78 12.48
N ALA A 141 15.62 -25.72 11.68
CA ALA A 141 15.63 -25.60 10.22
C ALA A 141 14.75 -24.42 9.75
N PHE A 142 13.56 -24.26 10.32
CA PHE A 142 12.69 -23.13 10.02
C PHE A 142 13.40 -21.78 10.25
N LEU A 143 14.01 -21.58 11.42
CA LEU A 143 14.66 -20.33 11.76
C LEU A 143 15.89 -20.06 10.89
N ALA A 144 16.70 -21.06 10.57
CA ALA A 144 17.83 -20.93 9.67
C ALA A 144 17.39 -20.61 8.23
N ASN A 145 16.43 -21.37 7.70
CA ASN A 145 15.88 -21.15 6.36
C ASN A 145 15.17 -19.79 6.23
N LEU A 146 14.51 -19.32 7.30
CA LEU A 146 13.86 -18.00 7.32
C LEU A 146 14.89 -16.87 7.23
N ALA A 147 15.99 -16.97 7.98
CA ALA A 147 17.05 -15.96 7.92
C ALA A 147 17.68 -15.91 6.51
N GLU A 148 17.93 -17.05 5.89
CA GLU A 148 18.43 -17.16 4.53
C GLU A 148 17.41 -16.62 3.51
N ALA A 149 16.13 -16.94 3.64
CA ALA A 149 15.07 -16.46 2.76
C ALA A 149 14.92 -14.93 2.82
N VAL A 150 14.98 -14.33 4.01
CA VAL A 150 14.95 -12.86 4.16
C VAL A 150 16.18 -12.22 3.51
N HIS A 151 17.37 -12.80 3.71
CA HIS A 151 18.59 -12.30 3.08
C HIS A 151 18.52 -12.41 1.54
N HIS A 152 18.09 -13.53 1.02
CA HIS A 152 17.93 -13.74 -0.42
C HIS A 152 16.89 -12.78 -1.02
N ALA A 153 15.73 -12.64 -0.38
CA ALA A 153 14.69 -11.71 -0.81
C ALA A 153 15.20 -10.26 -0.85
N ALA A 154 16.03 -9.86 0.12
CA ALA A 154 16.62 -8.51 0.16
C ALA A 154 17.52 -8.18 -1.03
N ALA A 155 18.10 -9.18 -1.69
CA ALA A 155 18.93 -8.97 -2.88
C ALA A 155 18.12 -8.56 -4.12
N GLY A 156 16.85 -9.02 -4.24
CA GLY A 156 15.98 -8.76 -5.40
C GLY A 156 14.89 -7.71 -5.14
N ALA A 157 14.35 -7.66 -3.93
CA ALA A 157 13.27 -6.75 -3.57
C ALA A 157 13.73 -5.30 -3.37
N VAL A 158 12.78 -4.37 -3.50
CA VAL A 158 13.02 -2.94 -3.20
C VAL A 158 12.62 -2.57 -1.77
N ALA A 159 11.77 -3.39 -1.14
CA ALA A 159 11.28 -3.19 0.23
C ALA A 159 10.72 -4.50 0.79
N PHE A 160 10.57 -4.52 2.11
CA PHE A 160 9.69 -5.46 2.81
C PHE A 160 8.41 -4.78 3.24
N THR A 161 7.32 -5.55 3.36
CA THR A 161 6.06 -5.10 3.94
C THR A 161 5.55 -6.07 5.00
N CYS A 162 4.84 -5.53 5.98
CA CYS A 162 4.12 -6.32 6.99
C CYS A 162 2.66 -5.90 7.01
N GLY A 163 1.74 -6.88 6.89
CA GLY A 163 0.30 -6.64 6.84
C GLY A 163 -0.29 -6.29 8.20
N ALA A 164 -1.33 -5.45 8.19
CA ALA A 164 -2.00 -5.01 9.41
C ALA A 164 -2.88 -6.08 10.08
N ASP A 165 -3.17 -7.16 9.38
CA ASP A 165 -4.07 -8.24 9.84
C ASP A 165 -3.58 -8.91 11.13
N ALA A 166 -2.31 -8.72 11.46
CA ALA A 166 -1.67 -9.30 12.63
C ALA A 166 -1.75 -8.44 13.90
N GLY A 167 -2.31 -7.21 13.84
CA GLY A 167 -2.39 -6.31 15.01
C GLY A 167 -1.02 -5.87 15.55
N TYR A 168 0.02 -5.95 14.73
CA TYR A 168 1.41 -5.69 15.13
C TYR A 168 1.67 -4.26 15.68
N PRO A 169 0.94 -3.18 15.28
CA PRO A 169 1.20 -1.88 15.88
C PRO A 169 1.06 -1.90 17.39
N ALA A 170 0.00 -2.53 17.90
CA ALA A 170 -0.19 -2.68 19.35
C ALA A 170 0.85 -3.60 20.01
N VAL A 171 1.38 -4.59 19.27
CA VAL A 171 2.46 -5.47 19.75
C VAL A 171 3.75 -4.69 19.89
N LEU A 172 4.14 -3.95 18.85
CA LEU A 172 5.36 -3.12 18.83
C LEU A 172 5.31 -1.97 19.83
N GLY A 173 4.13 -1.42 20.09
CA GLY A 173 3.95 -0.40 21.14
C GLY A 173 4.25 -0.91 22.54
N ARG A 174 4.07 -2.22 22.78
CA ARG A 174 4.33 -2.84 24.10
C ARG A 174 5.75 -3.43 24.22
N ALA A 175 6.32 -3.87 23.13
CA ALA A 175 7.63 -4.54 23.09
C ALA A 175 8.35 -4.16 21.80
N PRO A 176 8.96 -2.97 21.73
CA PRO A 176 9.58 -2.44 20.52
C PRO A 176 10.89 -3.14 20.16
N GLU A 177 11.60 -3.69 21.13
CA GLU A 177 12.93 -4.28 21.00
C GLU A 177 12.91 -5.62 20.25
N PRO A 178 14.03 -6.06 19.63
CA PRO A 178 14.12 -7.39 19.04
C PRO A 178 13.90 -8.47 20.09
N PRO A 179 13.14 -9.54 19.77
CA PRO A 179 12.93 -10.63 20.71
C PRO A 179 14.21 -11.44 20.91
N GLY A 180 14.39 -11.97 22.14
CA GLY A 180 15.52 -12.84 22.44
C GLY A 180 15.46 -14.17 21.68
N PRO A 181 16.63 -14.80 21.36
CA PRO A 181 16.66 -16.07 20.57
C PRO A 181 15.85 -17.21 21.19
N GLY A 182 15.76 -17.27 22.52
CA GLY A 182 14.97 -18.26 23.26
C GLY A 182 13.47 -18.03 23.08
N GLU A 183 13.02 -16.76 23.11
CA GLU A 183 11.62 -16.37 22.88
C GLU A 183 11.19 -16.73 21.45
N VAL A 184 12.04 -16.42 20.45
CA VAL A 184 11.80 -16.72 19.05
C VAL A 184 11.67 -18.23 18.83
N ARG A 185 12.58 -19.03 19.41
CA ARG A 185 12.53 -20.50 19.31
C ARG A 185 11.27 -21.06 19.91
N ALA A 186 10.86 -20.58 21.09
CA ALA A 186 9.64 -21.01 21.74
C ALA A 186 8.39 -20.63 20.95
N ALA A 187 8.33 -19.39 20.40
CA ALA A 187 7.22 -18.90 19.58
C ALA A 187 7.12 -19.72 18.26
N ALA A 188 8.25 -19.97 17.59
CA ALA A 188 8.29 -20.79 16.41
C ALA A 188 7.78 -22.21 16.67
N GLY A 189 8.19 -22.83 17.80
CA GLY A 189 7.71 -24.13 18.21
C GLY A 189 6.20 -24.18 18.42
N ARG A 190 5.63 -23.19 19.15
CA ARG A 190 4.17 -23.10 19.35
C ARG A 190 3.41 -22.93 18.03
N TRP A 191 3.91 -22.05 17.16
CA TRP A 191 3.25 -21.79 15.88
C TRP A 191 3.32 -23.00 14.94
N LEU A 192 4.49 -23.58 14.73
CA LEU A 192 4.69 -24.75 13.85
C LEU A 192 3.87 -25.98 14.34
N ALA A 193 3.74 -26.17 15.64
CA ALA A 193 2.95 -27.28 16.19
C ALA A 193 1.44 -27.14 15.98
N ARG A 194 0.92 -25.92 15.79
CA ARG A 194 -0.53 -25.63 15.71
C ARG A 194 -0.99 -25.24 14.31
N ARG A 195 -0.07 -24.80 13.44
CA ARG A 195 -0.45 -24.32 12.11
C ARG A 195 -0.87 -25.47 11.19
N VAL A 196 -1.84 -25.20 10.34
CA VAL A 196 -2.08 -25.96 9.12
C VAL A 196 -1.26 -25.36 7.98
N LYS A 197 -1.05 -26.10 6.90
CA LYS A 197 -0.34 -25.59 5.71
C LYS A 197 -0.97 -24.28 5.23
N GLY A 198 -0.15 -23.27 4.98
CA GLY A 198 -0.62 -21.91 4.64
C GLY A 198 -1.22 -21.13 5.83
N GLY A 199 -1.07 -21.59 7.07
CA GLY A 199 -1.59 -20.92 8.25
C GLY A 199 -0.83 -19.64 8.59
N ALA A 200 -1.58 -18.53 8.77
CA ALA A 200 -1.04 -17.19 8.97
C ALA A 200 -0.16 -17.05 10.22
N VAL A 201 0.92 -16.28 10.11
CA VAL A 201 1.75 -15.89 11.25
C VAL A 201 1.03 -14.82 12.04
N ARG A 202 0.60 -15.16 13.27
CA ARG A 202 -0.07 -14.23 14.20
C ARG A 202 0.59 -14.19 15.59
N ASP A 203 1.64 -14.98 15.82
CA ASP A 203 2.36 -14.95 17.10
C ASP A 203 3.13 -13.62 17.22
N PRO A 204 2.89 -12.83 18.29
CA PRO A 204 3.48 -11.49 18.43
C PRO A 204 5.00 -11.49 18.44
N VAL A 205 5.63 -12.55 18.98
CA VAL A 205 7.09 -12.67 19.04
C VAL A 205 7.65 -12.95 17.64
N LEU A 206 6.98 -13.80 16.85
CA LEU A 206 7.39 -14.08 15.47
C LEU A 206 7.23 -12.85 14.58
N LEU A 207 6.12 -12.11 14.69
CA LEU A 207 5.92 -10.87 13.94
C LEU A 207 7.02 -9.86 14.26
N ARG A 208 7.34 -9.68 15.54
CA ARG A 208 8.43 -8.81 15.99
C ARG A 208 9.78 -9.28 15.43
N HIS A 209 10.04 -10.60 15.45
CA HIS A 209 11.25 -11.17 14.86
C HIS A 209 11.35 -10.89 13.35
N LEU A 210 10.27 -11.06 12.58
CA LEU A 210 10.22 -10.77 11.15
C LEU A 210 10.53 -9.30 10.86
N LEU A 211 9.90 -8.38 11.59
CA LEU A 211 10.13 -6.94 11.42
C LEU A 211 11.58 -6.55 11.71
N TRP A 212 12.16 -7.09 12.79
CA TRP A 212 13.58 -6.83 13.11
C TRP A 212 14.54 -7.49 12.11
N SER A 213 14.18 -8.65 11.55
CA SER A 213 14.95 -9.27 10.47
C SER A 213 14.95 -8.39 9.21
N ALA A 214 13.82 -7.77 8.87
CA ALA A 214 13.75 -6.80 7.77
C ALA A 214 14.56 -5.54 8.06
N VAL A 215 14.46 -4.98 9.28
CA VAL A 215 15.28 -3.82 9.71
C VAL A 215 16.77 -4.10 9.53
N ALA A 216 17.23 -5.29 9.88
CA ALA A 216 18.63 -5.69 9.76
C ALA A 216 19.15 -5.72 8.31
N THR A 217 18.27 -5.83 7.31
CA THR A 217 18.67 -5.78 5.89
C THR A 217 19.00 -4.37 5.38
N GLY A 218 18.54 -3.33 6.07
CA GLY A 218 18.67 -1.92 5.64
C GLY A 218 17.71 -1.51 4.50
N LEU A 219 16.90 -2.43 3.95
CA LEU A 219 15.86 -2.08 3.00
C LEU A 219 14.72 -1.29 3.66
N PRO A 220 13.98 -0.46 2.91
CA PRO A 220 12.76 0.15 3.40
C PRO A 220 11.77 -0.89 3.92
N LEU A 221 11.12 -0.58 5.05
CA LEU A 221 10.09 -1.41 5.66
C LEU A 221 8.76 -0.66 5.62
N GLN A 222 7.80 -1.20 4.87
CA GLN A 222 6.45 -0.68 4.76
C GLN A 222 5.58 -1.28 5.85
N LEU A 223 4.93 -0.43 6.63
CA LEU A 223 4.10 -0.79 7.78
C LEU A 223 2.65 -0.35 7.54
N HIS A 224 1.74 -1.29 7.41
CA HIS A 224 0.33 -1.00 7.24
C HIS A 224 -0.28 -0.40 8.51
N THR A 225 -0.93 0.74 8.36
CA THR A 225 -1.61 1.46 9.44
C THR A 225 -2.98 1.95 8.98
N GLY A 226 -3.83 2.37 9.92
CA GLY A 226 -5.16 2.87 9.63
C GLY A 226 -6.21 1.79 9.38
N ALA A 227 -7.47 2.19 9.36
CA ALA A 227 -8.64 1.31 9.32
C ALA A 227 -8.82 0.52 8.02
N GLY A 228 -8.23 0.98 6.91
CA GLY A 228 -8.31 0.29 5.61
C GLY A 228 -7.30 -0.85 5.43
N ALA A 229 -6.40 -1.01 6.37
CA ALA A 229 -5.27 -1.94 6.27
C ALA A 229 -5.58 -3.35 6.83
N GLY A 230 -6.56 -3.48 7.73
CA GLY A 230 -6.87 -4.73 8.43
C GLY A 230 -8.05 -5.52 7.85
N GLU A 231 -8.32 -6.66 8.49
CA GLU A 231 -9.51 -7.49 8.24
C GLU A 231 -10.79 -6.75 8.68
N PRO A 232 -11.93 -6.99 8.01
CA PRO A 232 -13.22 -6.49 8.47
C PRO A 232 -13.48 -6.91 9.92
N GLY A 233 -13.78 -5.94 10.80
CA GLY A 233 -14.01 -6.19 12.22
C GLY A 233 -12.79 -5.98 13.13
N GLN A 234 -11.61 -5.69 12.60
CA GLN A 234 -10.47 -5.22 13.39
C GLN A 234 -10.81 -3.87 14.04
N ARG A 235 -10.42 -3.71 15.30
CA ARG A 235 -10.60 -2.45 16.02
C ARG A 235 -9.72 -1.36 15.40
N PRO A 236 -10.30 -0.24 14.93
CA PRO A 236 -9.53 0.80 14.24
C PRO A 236 -8.35 1.34 15.04
N GLU A 237 -8.51 1.48 16.35
CA GLU A 237 -7.46 1.97 17.25
C GLU A 237 -6.22 1.09 17.33
N GLN A 238 -6.33 -0.20 16.98
CA GLN A 238 -5.19 -1.13 16.94
C GLN A 238 -4.28 -0.89 15.75
N ALA A 239 -4.73 -0.15 14.75
CA ALA A 239 -4.00 0.22 13.56
C ALA A 239 -3.51 1.68 13.58
N ASP A 240 -3.63 2.38 14.71
CA ASP A 240 -3.15 3.76 14.86
C ASP A 240 -1.62 3.81 14.73
N PRO A 241 -1.06 4.61 13.80
CA PRO A 241 0.39 4.80 13.67
C PRO A 241 1.08 5.23 14.96
N ALA A 242 0.39 5.98 15.84
CA ALA A 242 0.94 6.43 17.12
C ALA A 242 1.42 5.27 18.01
N LEU A 243 0.84 4.09 17.86
CA LEU A 243 1.27 2.88 18.58
C LEU A 243 2.68 2.42 18.18
N LEU A 244 3.19 2.85 17.03
CA LEU A 244 4.53 2.50 16.54
C LEU A 244 5.64 3.40 17.09
N THR A 245 5.33 4.42 17.90
CA THR A 245 6.31 5.43 18.36
C THR A 245 7.56 4.81 18.99
N GLU A 246 7.41 3.81 19.84
CA GLU A 246 8.55 3.18 20.51
C GLU A 246 9.39 2.33 19.55
N PHE A 247 8.76 1.61 18.62
CA PHE A 247 9.47 0.89 17.54
C PHE A 247 10.22 1.86 16.61
N VAL A 248 9.60 2.98 16.28
CA VAL A 248 10.24 4.04 15.48
C VAL A 248 11.48 4.57 16.21
N ARG A 249 11.42 4.78 17.54
CA ARG A 249 12.58 5.18 18.34
C ARG A 249 13.68 4.11 18.36
N ALA A 250 13.31 2.86 18.56
CA ALA A 250 14.24 1.74 18.61
C ALA A 250 14.96 1.49 17.27
N THR A 251 14.35 1.86 16.15
CA THR A 251 14.94 1.71 14.81
C THR A 251 15.72 2.95 14.34
N ALA A 252 15.73 4.04 15.11
CA ALA A 252 16.45 5.26 14.77
C ALA A 252 17.96 4.99 14.67
N GLY A 253 18.58 5.47 13.58
CA GLY A 253 20.02 5.31 13.34
C GLY A 253 20.45 3.96 12.78
N LEU A 254 19.55 2.99 12.59
CA LEU A 254 19.88 1.66 12.05
C LEU A 254 19.96 1.61 10.50
N GLY A 255 19.72 2.72 9.82
CA GLY A 255 19.83 2.81 8.35
C GLY A 255 18.55 2.44 7.58
N THR A 256 17.63 1.70 8.16
CA THR A 256 16.32 1.38 7.59
C THR A 256 15.43 2.61 7.51
N ARG A 257 14.64 2.71 6.43
CA ARG A 257 13.55 3.68 6.29
C ARG A 257 12.22 3.01 6.59
N LEU A 258 11.42 3.60 7.45
CA LEU A 258 10.06 3.15 7.76
C LEU A 258 9.06 3.93 6.92
N VAL A 259 8.14 3.24 6.26
CA VAL A 259 7.06 3.85 5.47
C VAL A 259 5.72 3.45 6.07
N LEU A 260 5.00 4.42 6.64
CA LEU A 260 3.69 4.21 7.23
C LEU A 260 2.63 4.26 6.12
N LEU A 261 2.08 3.10 5.76
CA LEU A 261 1.10 2.95 4.69
C LEU A 261 -0.32 3.27 5.17
N GLY A 262 -1.07 4.01 4.37
CA GLY A 262 -2.50 4.24 4.53
C GLY A 262 -2.85 5.28 5.59
N GLY A 263 -2.65 4.98 6.83
CA GLY A 263 -2.83 5.86 7.99
C GLY A 263 -4.27 6.34 8.29
N TYR A 264 -5.19 6.40 7.34
CA TYR A 264 -6.53 6.94 7.53
C TYR A 264 -7.38 6.05 8.46
N PRO A 265 -8.13 6.62 9.42
CA PRO A 265 -8.35 8.04 9.70
C PRO A 265 -7.26 8.72 10.59
N TYR A 266 -6.21 8.01 10.96
CA TYR A 266 -5.11 8.50 11.80
C TYR A 266 -3.94 9.09 10.99
N HIS A 267 -4.20 9.56 9.77
CA HIS A 267 -3.19 10.10 8.85
C HIS A 267 -2.39 11.28 9.44
N ARG A 268 -3.00 12.07 10.35
CA ARG A 268 -2.29 13.13 11.08
C ARG A 268 -1.24 12.56 12.04
N HIS A 269 -1.47 11.41 12.67
CA HIS A 269 -0.48 10.74 13.52
C HIS A 269 0.69 10.20 12.68
N ALA A 270 0.42 9.61 11.49
CA ALA A 270 1.46 9.20 10.57
C ALA A 270 2.31 10.40 10.09
N ALA A 271 1.66 11.52 9.74
CA ALA A 271 2.33 12.76 9.36
C ALA A 271 3.21 13.33 10.48
N GLN A 272 2.74 13.28 11.72
CA GLN A 272 3.48 13.75 12.89
C GLN A 272 4.71 12.86 13.17
N LEU A 273 4.60 11.54 13.05
CA LEU A 273 5.75 10.63 13.16
C LEU A 273 6.77 10.90 12.05
N ALA A 274 6.31 11.13 10.82
CA ALA A 274 7.19 11.50 9.73
C ALA A 274 7.88 12.85 9.97
N ALA A 275 7.21 13.82 10.61
CA ALA A 275 7.82 15.09 10.99
C ALA A 275 8.89 14.91 12.09
N ALA A 276 8.60 14.10 13.10
CA ALA A 276 9.43 13.93 14.28
C ALA A 276 10.69 13.08 14.03
N PHE A 277 10.63 12.09 13.14
CA PHE A 277 11.72 11.11 12.97
C PHE A 277 12.31 11.12 11.55
N PRO A 278 13.65 11.29 11.40
CA PRO A 278 14.30 11.42 10.11
C PRO A 278 14.10 10.25 9.14
N HIS A 279 13.99 9.03 9.64
CA HIS A 279 13.89 7.80 8.87
C HIS A 279 12.43 7.35 8.59
N VAL A 280 11.43 8.12 9.07
CA VAL A 280 10.00 7.81 8.87
C VAL A 280 9.43 8.60 7.71
N HIS A 281 8.64 7.94 6.88
CA HIS A 281 7.90 8.49 5.75
C HIS A 281 6.41 8.13 5.90
N ALA A 282 5.52 8.96 5.37
CA ALA A 282 4.09 8.72 5.39
C ALA A 282 3.56 8.56 3.96
N ASP A 283 2.73 7.54 3.77
CA ASP A 283 1.97 7.31 2.54
C ASP A 283 0.61 7.99 2.60
N LEU A 284 0.19 8.55 1.50
CA LEU A 284 -1.08 9.27 1.37
C LEU A 284 -2.10 8.57 0.49
N GLY A 285 -1.63 7.70 -0.42
CA GLY A 285 -2.38 7.36 -1.61
C GLY A 285 -3.61 6.49 -1.38
N ALA A 286 -3.47 5.34 -0.72
CA ALA A 286 -4.60 4.41 -0.51
C ALA A 286 -5.78 5.08 0.21
N ALA A 287 -5.51 5.97 1.17
CA ALA A 287 -6.51 6.75 1.88
C ALA A 287 -7.26 7.72 0.95
N LEU A 288 -6.56 8.35 0.00
CA LEU A 288 -7.17 9.30 -0.92
C LEU A 288 -8.15 8.64 -1.89
N GLY A 289 -7.80 7.47 -2.43
CA GLY A 289 -8.70 6.67 -3.28
C GLY A 289 -10.01 6.32 -2.57
N GLN A 290 -9.92 5.99 -1.28
CA GLN A 290 -11.09 5.69 -0.44
C GLN A 290 -11.88 6.94 -0.01
N SER A 291 -11.21 8.09 0.12
CA SER A 291 -11.84 9.36 0.52
C SER A 291 -12.59 10.04 -0.65
N GLY A 292 -12.28 9.68 -1.89
CA GLY A 292 -12.94 10.18 -3.09
C GLY A 292 -13.04 11.71 -3.12
N ALA A 293 -14.25 12.24 -3.06
CA ALA A 293 -14.50 13.69 -3.10
C ALA A 293 -13.84 14.49 -1.95
N ARG A 294 -13.48 13.82 -0.82
CA ARG A 294 -12.80 14.44 0.33
C ARG A 294 -11.28 14.40 0.26
N ALA A 295 -10.72 13.77 -0.77
CA ALA A 295 -9.27 13.53 -0.89
C ALA A 295 -8.43 14.81 -0.75
N ALA A 296 -8.86 15.92 -1.31
CA ALA A 296 -8.14 17.20 -1.17
C ALA A 296 -8.04 17.68 0.29
N GLY A 297 -9.10 17.52 1.09
CA GLY A 297 -9.09 17.85 2.52
C GLY A 297 -8.12 16.96 3.31
N VAL A 298 -8.16 15.64 3.09
CA VAL A 298 -7.26 14.68 3.74
C VAL A 298 -5.80 14.95 3.37
N LEU A 299 -5.53 15.26 2.10
CA LEU A 299 -4.19 15.60 1.63
C LEU A 299 -3.68 16.91 2.27
N ALA A 300 -4.53 17.93 2.37
CA ALA A 300 -4.16 19.22 3.00
C ALA A 300 -3.75 19.00 4.47
N GLU A 301 -4.49 18.19 5.24
CA GLU A 301 -4.19 17.89 6.63
C GLU A 301 -2.82 17.21 6.82
N VAL A 302 -2.38 16.39 5.87
CA VAL A 302 -1.07 15.75 5.93
C VAL A 302 0.05 16.72 5.51
N LEU A 303 -0.20 17.53 4.46
CA LEU A 303 0.73 18.56 4.01
C LEU A 303 0.95 19.67 5.07
N GLU A 304 -0.01 19.86 5.98
CA GLU A 304 0.10 20.77 7.13
C GLU A 304 1.18 20.33 8.13
N LEU A 305 1.35 19.02 8.31
CA LEU A 305 2.17 18.45 9.40
C LEU A 305 3.50 17.88 8.94
N ALA A 306 3.49 17.12 7.84
CA ALA A 306 4.67 16.38 7.42
C ALA A 306 5.59 17.20 6.49
N PRO A 307 6.92 17.12 6.65
CA PRO A 307 7.83 17.67 5.67
C PRO A 307 7.60 17.05 4.28
N PHE A 308 7.51 17.86 3.23
CA PHE A 308 7.12 17.42 1.89
C PHE A 308 8.03 16.35 1.31
N GLY A 309 9.32 16.35 1.68
CA GLY A 309 10.28 15.32 1.29
C GLY A 309 10.08 13.93 1.91
N LYS A 310 9.04 13.78 2.76
CA LYS A 310 8.73 12.54 3.47
C LYS A 310 7.37 11.96 3.11
N LEU A 311 6.67 12.60 2.18
CA LEU A 311 5.38 12.16 1.71
C LEU A 311 5.51 11.33 0.43
N LEU A 312 4.80 10.23 0.38
CA LEU A 312 4.83 9.27 -0.72
C LEU A 312 3.43 9.05 -1.27
N PHE A 313 3.35 8.74 -2.55
CA PHE A 313 2.10 8.34 -3.20
C PHE A 313 2.04 6.82 -3.36
N SER A 314 0.87 6.24 -3.08
CA SER A 314 0.49 4.91 -3.53
C SER A 314 -0.96 4.89 -4.01
N SER A 315 -1.31 4.01 -4.93
CA SER A 315 -2.71 3.76 -5.26
C SER A 315 -3.39 2.85 -4.22
N GLY A 316 -2.62 1.98 -3.58
CA GLY A 316 -3.15 0.85 -2.82
C GLY A 316 -4.02 -0.08 -3.69
N GLY A 317 -3.88 0.05 -5.02
CA GLY A 317 -4.64 -0.71 -6.00
C GLY A 317 -4.42 -2.21 -5.84
N ARG A 318 -5.51 -2.98 -5.91
CA ARG A 318 -5.46 -4.43 -5.76
C ARG A 318 -6.56 -5.07 -6.58
N ARG A 319 -6.26 -6.20 -7.22
CA ARG A 319 -7.21 -7.02 -7.97
C ARG A 319 -7.88 -6.33 -9.16
N LEU A 320 -8.30 -5.07 -9.03
CA LEU A 320 -8.93 -4.29 -10.09
C LEU A 320 -7.97 -3.21 -10.62
N PRO A 321 -7.72 -3.13 -11.93
CA PRO A 321 -6.95 -2.03 -12.52
C PRO A 321 -7.65 -0.68 -12.32
N GLU A 322 -8.97 -0.67 -12.13
CA GLU A 322 -9.76 0.50 -11.76
C GLU A 322 -9.26 1.17 -10.49
N LEU A 323 -8.86 0.40 -9.47
CA LEU A 323 -8.39 0.96 -8.21
C LEU A 323 -7.02 1.63 -8.35
N HIS A 324 -6.15 1.14 -9.24
CA HIS A 324 -4.89 1.80 -9.59
C HIS A 324 -5.18 3.14 -10.30
N ALA A 325 -6.06 3.13 -11.30
CA ALA A 325 -6.45 4.34 -12.03
C ALA A 325 -7.10 5.38 -11.11
N VAL A 326 -8.05 4.97 -10.27
CA VAL A 326 -8.73 5.85 -9.31
C VAL A 326 -7.75 6.44 -8.31
N GLY A 327 -6.87 5.61 -7.71
CA GLY A 327 -5.85 6.10 -6.77
C GLY A 327 -5.00 7.20 -7.36
N ALA A 328 -4.49 7.00 -8.58
CA ALA A 328 -3.66 7.95 -9.28
C ALA A 328 -4.41 9.25 -9.68
N LEU A 329 -5.60 9.12 -10.27
CA LEU A 329 -6.36 10.28 -10.77
C LEU A 329 -6.95 11.13 -9.63
N VAL A 330 -7.43 10.50 -8.57
CA VAL A 330 -7.89 11.20 -7.35
C VAL A 330 -6.72 11.93 -6.67
N PHE A 331 -5.56 11.28 -6.58
CA PHE A 331 -4.36 11.93 -6.03
C PHE A 331 -3.95 13.16 -6.84
N ARG A 332 -3.86 13.05 -8.17
CA ARG A 332 -3.52 14.18 -9.06
C ARG A 332 -4.49 15.34 -8.90
N GLU A 333 -5.80 15.05 -8.91
CA GLU A 333 -6.82 16.09 -8.72
C GLU A 333 -6.72 16.73 -7.34
N ALA A 334 -6.57 15.93 -6.28
CA ALA A 334 -6.45 16.43 -4.91
C ALA A 334 -5.22 17.34 -4.75
N LEU A 335 -4.06 16.88 -5.25
CA LEU A 335 -2.81 17.61 -5.18
C LEU A 335 -2.90 18.94 -5.97
N GLY A 336 -3.39 18.88 -7.21
CA GLY A 336 -3.57 20.06 -8.05
C GLY A 336 -4.53 21.07 -7.43
N ARG A 337 -5.60 20.62 -6.78
CA ARG A 337 -6.58 21.47 -6.09
C ARG A 337 -5.98 22.14 -4.86
N VAL A 338 -5.28 21.39 -4.00
CA VAL A 338 -4.68 21.92 -2.77
C VAL A 338 -3.58 22.92 -3.11
N LEU A 339 -2.59 22.50 -3.90
CA LEU A 339 -1.45 23.35 -4.23
C LEU A 339 -1.87 24.57 -5.08
N GLY A 340 -2.79 24.37 -6.05
CA GLY A 340 -3.33 25.44 -6.86
C GLY A 340 -4.14 26.45 -6.05
N GLY A 341 -4.88 26.00 -5.02
CA GLY A 341 -5.57 26.87 -4.07
C GLY A 341 -4.59 27.76 -3.31
N TRP A 342 -3.55 27.17 -2.69
CA TRP A 342 -2.55 27.92 -1.94
C TRP A 342 -1.74 28.91 -2.78
N VAL A 343 -1.48 28.57 -4.05
CA VAL A 343 -0.88 29.53 -5.00
C VAL A 343 -1.85 30.66 -5.31
N GLY A 344 -3.14 30.38 -5.54
CA GLY A 344 -4.17 31.38 -5.82
C GLY A 344 -4.41 32.33 -4.66
N GLU A 345 -4.24 31.87 -3.42
CA GLU A 345 -4.32 32.65 -2.18
C GLU A 345 -3.03 33.45 -1.91
N GLY A 346 -1.97 33.28 -2.68
CA GLY A 346 -0.67 33.90 -2.48
C GLY A 346 0.15 33.31 -1.33
N ALA A 347 -0.29 32.20 -0.74
CA ALA A 347 0.43 31.51 0.35
C ALA A 347 1.69 30.80 -0.17
N TRP A 348 1.66 30.30 -1.41
CA TRP A 348 2.78 29.60 -2.06
C TRP A 348 3.14 30.24 -3.40
N SER A 349 4.43 30.12 -3.79
CA SER A 349 4.82 30.43 -5.16
C SER A 349 4.46 29.25 -6.09
N TRP A 350 4.20 29.53 -7.39
CA TRP A 350 3.99 28.50 -8.40
C TRP A 350 5.15 27.50 -8.45
N ARG A 351 6.38 28.02 -8.40
CA ARG A 351 7.60 27.22 -8.43
C ARG A 351 7.71 26.26 -7.24
N ASP A 352 7.34 26.70 -6.04
CA ASP A 352 7.34 25.82 -4.85
C ASP A 352 6.26 24.74 -4.95
N ALA A 353 5.08 25.08 -5.45
CA ALA A 353 3.99 24.14 -5.65
C ALA A 353 4.40 23.03 -6.67
N GLU A 354 5.00 23.39 -7.81
CA GLU A 354 5.52 22.43 -8.77
C GLU A 354 6.63 21.53 -8.17
N ARG A 355 7.55 22.12 -7.43
CA ARG A 355 8.62 21.38 -6.75
C ARG A 355 8.06 20.38 -5.75
N VAL A 356 7.08 20.77 -4.94
CA VAL A 356 6.44 19.87 -3.97
C VAL A 356 5.63 18.79 -4.70
N ALA A 357 4.90 19.13 -5.75
CA ALA A 357 4.18 18.16 -6.56
C ALA A 357 5.13 17.07 -7.12
N ALA A 358 6.28 17.47 -7.68
CA ALA A 358 7.28 16.56 -8.20
C ALA A 358 7.89 15.67 -7.09
N MET A 359 8.15 16.23 -5.91
CA MET A 359 8.67 15.46 -4.77
C MET A 359 7.70 14.36 -4.34
N VAL A 360 6.43 14.71 -4.11
CA VAL A 360 5.43 13.77 -3.58
C VAL A 360 4.98 12.76 -4.63
N ALA A 361 4.87 13.17 -5.89
CA ALA A 361 4.42 12.30 -6.99
C ALA A 361 5.42 11.17 -7.31
N ALA A 362 6.73 11.44 -7.25
CA ALA A 362 7.75 10.48 -7.68
C ALA A 362 9.09 10.62 -6.95
N GLY A 363 9.60 11.83 -6.78
CA GLY A 363 10.99 12.08 -6.34
C GLY A 363 11.31 11.46 -4.98
N ASN A 364 10.37 11.51 -4.04
CA ASN A 364 10.56 10.93 -2.71
C ASN A 364 10.63 9.40 -2.77
N ALA A 365 9.74 8.76 -3.52
CA ALA A 365 9.75 7.31 -3.68
C ALA A 365 11.03 6.83 -4.37
N ARG A 366 11.46 7.48 -5.47
CA ARG A 366 12.73 7.16 -6.13
C ARG A 366 13.91 7.18 -5.16
N ARG A 367 13.99 8.22 -4.31
CA ARG A 367 15.06 8.36 -3.30
C ARG A 367 14.96 7.33 -2.18
N VAL A 368 13.74 7.08 -1.64
CA VAL A 368 13.52 6.14 -0.53
C VAL A 368 13.87 4.72 -0.93
N TYR A 369 13.44 4.30 -2.12
CA TYR A 369 13.61 2.92 -2.61
C TYR A 369 14.82 2.76 -3.54
N ARG A 370 15.59 3.82 -3.80
CA ARG A 370 16.78 3.84 -4.67
C ARG A 370 16.49 3.27 -6.05
N LEU A 371 15.36 3.70 -6.65
CA LEU A 371 14.89 3.09 -7.90
C LEU A 371 15.83 3.39 -9.07
N ASP A 372 16.47 4.55 -9.08
CA ASP A 372 17.39 4.96 -10.15
C ASP A 372 18.73 4.19 -10.14
N GLU A 373 19.03 3.46 -9.05
CA GLU A 373 20.22 2.60 -8.91
C GLU A 373 19.96 1.15 -9.38
N ARG A 374 18.71 0.81 -9.74
CA ARG A 374 18.24 -0.55 -10.03
C ARG A 374 17.78 -0.74 -11.48
N GLY A 375 17.93 0.28 -12.32
CA GLY A 375 17.61 0.28 -13.74
C GLY A 375 18.73 -0.22 -14.64
#